data_e2817818cb3be6b98d5f19d898d10380
#
_entry.id   e2817818cb3be6b98d5f19d898d10380
#
_cell.length_a   1.000
_cell.length_b   1.000
_cell.length_c   1.000
_cell.angle_alpha   90.00
_cell.angle_beta   90.00
_cell.angle_gamma   90.00
#
_symmetry.space_group_name_H-M   'P 1'
#
loop_
_entity.id
_entity.type
_entity.pdbx_description
1 polymer ?
#
loop_
_entity_poly.entity_id
_entity_poly.type
_entity_poly.pdbx_seq_one_letter_code
_entity_poly.pdbx_strand_id
1 'polypeptide(L)'
;MPMTGLRLNALKALAIGILLTGQVFGDTILTILGTGEPGFSGDGGPAIEAQIRGPFGVTRGPDDCLYVCDTYNHCIRKIDKVGIVSAVAGISGKKGYHGDGGQALKALLNEPYEVRFDKKGDLYFVEMLNHLIRKVNMRTGVITTVAGTGKKGFDGDGGPATKAKFNRPHSIQFGPEGDLYACDIGNHLIRKISMQTGRVSTFCGTGKRRKTRDGGRIAEVDLNGPRAIDVSGNQMWLALREGNAIYRLDLKKGTIHHEAGTGKRGFSGNGGPARLATLS
;
A
#
# COMPACT_ATOMS: atom_id res chain seq x y z
N MET A 1 -79.33 -39.23 32.09
CA MET A 1 -78.19 -39.74 31.33
C MET A 1 -77.23 -38.58 31.13
N PRO A 2 -75.98 -38.70 31.47
CA PRO A 2 -75.08 -37.60 31.71
C PRO A 2 -74.24 -37.23 30.49
N MET A 3 -73.92 -36.02 30.32
CA MET A 3 -72.81 -35.60 29.43
C MET A 3 -71.79 -34.75 30.19
N THR A 4 -70.67 -35.33 30.24
CA THR A 4 -69.46 -34.96 30.92
C THR A 4 -68.83 -33.64 30.41
N GLY A 5 -68.44 -32.80 31.36
CA GLY A 5 -67.75 -31.56 31.07
C GLY A 5 -66.28 -31.75 30.68
N LEU A 6 -65.89 -31.04 29.70
CA LEU A 6 -64.48 -30.90 29.30
C LEU A 6 -63.89 -29.64 29.99
N ARG A 7 -62.98 -29.87 30.90
CA ARG A 7 -62.20 -28.79 31.52
C ARG A 7 -61.10 -28.35 30.58
N LEU A 8 -61.10 -27.09 30.20
CA LEU A 8 -60.06 -26.43 29.46
C LEU A 8 -58.90 -26.09 30.39
N ASN A 9 -57.82 -26.82 30.31
CA ASN A 9 -56.58 -26.50 30.99
C ASN A 9 -55.88 -25.36 30.28
N ALA A 10 -55.76 -24.21 30.91
CA ALA A 10 -54.96 -23.09 30.46
C ALA A 10 -53.46 -23.41 30.58
N LEU A 11 -52.83 -23.66 29.46
CA LEU A 11 -51.35 -23.67 29.39
C LEU A 11 -50.84 -22.24 29.60
N LYS A 12 -50.21 -22.00 30.73
CA LYS A 12 -49.38 -20.81 30.96
C LYS A 12 -48.12 -20.98 30.08
N ALA A 13 -48.06 -20.24 29.00
CA ALA A 13 -46.84 -20.09 28.26
C ALA A 13 -45.84 -19.27 29.09
N LEU A 14 -44.81 -19.94 29.59
CA LEU A 14 -43.66 -19.31 30.23
C LEU A 14 -42.81 -18.74 29.10
N ALA A 15 -42.90 -17.44 28.85
CA ALA A 15 -41.98 -16.75 27.95
C ALA A 15 -40.60 -16.68 28.62
N ILE A 16 -39.71 -17.57 28.27
CA ILE A 16 -38.29 -17.48 28.59
C ILE A 16 -37.74 -16.38 27.68
N GLY A 17 -37.62 -15.18 28.22
CA GLY A 17 -36.85 -14.11 27.58
C GLY A 17 -35.38 -14.51 27.58
N ILE A 18 -34.89 -15.02 26.44
CA ILE A 18 -33.46 -15.14 26.20
C ILE A 18 -32.95 -13.71 26.03
N LEU A 19 -32.42 -13.14 27.11
CA LEU A 19 -31.54 -11.97 27.02
C LEU A 19 -30.29 -12.47 26.22
N LEU A 20 -30.29 -12.25 24.93
CA LEU A 20 -29.06 -12.24 24.17
C LEU A 20 -28.25 -11.03 24.65
N THR A 21 -27.43 -11.26 25.68
CA THR A 21 -26.32 -10.37 25.97
C THR A 21 -25.37 -10.52 24.79
N GLY A 22 -25.52 -9.64 23.80
CA GLY A 22 -24.52 -9.49 22.77
C GLY A 22 -23.21 -9.16 23.48
N GLN A 23 -22.32 -10.14 23.57
CA GLN A 23 -20.94 -9.84 23.90
C GLN A 23 -20.44 -8.95 22.78
N VAL A 24 -20.30 -7.67 23.05
CA VAL A 24 -19.51 -6.76 22.25
C VAL A 24 -18.08 -7.28 22.42
N PHE A 25 -17.62 -8.12 21.51
CA PHE A 25 -16.19 -8.40 21.39
C PHE A 25 -15.57 -7.08 21.00
N GLY A 26 -15.02 -6.37 21.95
CA GLY A 26 -14.20 -5.20 21.67
C GLY A 26 -13.04 -5.64 20.76
N ASP A 27 -12.81 -4.92 19.66
CA ASP A 27 -11.67 -5.17 18.81
C ASP A 27 -10.38 -5.05 19.64
N THR A 28 -9.53 -6.06 19.58
CA THR A 28 -8.26 -6.09 20.31
C THR A 28 -7.15 -5.65 19.37
N ILE A 29 -6.35 -4.68 19.79
CA ILE A 29 -5.13 -4.26 19.08
C ILE A 29 -3.94 -5.02 19.69
N LEU A 30 -3.17 -5.70 18.83
CA LEU A 30 -1.97 -6.42 19.20
C LEU A 30 -0.76 -5.88 18.44
N THR A 31 0.36 -5.73 19.14
CA THR A 31 1.66 -5.48 18.49
C THR A 31 2.15 -6.77 17.84
N ILE A 32 2.47 -6.73 16.56
CA ILE A 32 2.99 -7.86 15.79
C ILE A 32 4.47 -7.72 15.42
N LEU A 33 5.01 -6.50 15.48
CA LEU A 33 6.41 -6.19 15.20
C LEU A 33 6.84 -4.94 15.97
N GLY A 34 7.98 -5.03 16.62
CA GLY A 34 8.65 -3.91 17.27
C GLY A 34 8.44 -3.82 18.76
N THR A 35 9.45 -3.30 19.46
CA THR A 35 9.44 -3.03 20.91
C THR A 35 8.92 -1.64 21.27
N GLY A 36 8.68 -0.77 20.27
CA GLY A 36 8.43 0.66 20.48
C GLY A 36 9.72 1.51 20.46
N GLU A 37 10.87 0.93 20.68
CA GLU A 37 12.16 1.61 20.64
C GLU A 37 12.75 1.57 19.22
N PRO A 38 13.17 2.72 18.66
CA PRO A 38 13.74 2.75 17.32
C PRO A 38 15.14 2.12 17.32
N GLY A 39 15.37 1.23 16.35
CA GLY A 39 16.67 0.55 16.23
C GLY A 39 16.64 -0.52 15.17
N PHE A 40 17.66 -1.38 15.17
CA PHE A 40 17.71 -2.58 14.33
C PHE A 40 18.25 -3.74 15.13
N SER A 41 17.39 -4.70 15.41
CA SER A 41 17.77 -5.95 16.08
C SER A 41 16.72 -7.03 15.82
N GLY A 42 16.99 -8.25 16.31
CA GLY A 42 16.01 -9.29 16.47
C GLY A 42 15.80 -10.20 15.26
N ASP A 43 16.55 -10.06 14.15
CA ASP A 43 16.46 -11.03 13.06
C ASP A 43 16.77 -12.45 13.53
N GLY A 44 15.89 -13.41 13.17
CA GLY A 44 15.93 -14.79 13.63
C GLY A 44 15.20 -15.04 14.97
N GLY A 45 14.66 -14.00 15.60
CA GLY A 45 13.90 -14.06 16.84
C GLY A 45 12.46 -13.58 16.73
N PRO A 46 11.73 -13.50 17.87
CA PRO A 46 10.35 -13.03 17.91
C PRO A 46 10.21 -11.60 17.41
N ALA A 47 9.26 -11.36 16.48
CA ALA A 47 9.07 -10.05 15.87
C ALA A 47 8.70 -8.95 16.89
N ILE A 48 7.97 -9.30 17.94
CA ILE A 48 7.59 -8.37 19.03
C ILE A 48 8.77 -7.90 19.87
N GLU A 49 9.91 -8.61 19.84
CA GLU A 49 11.14 -8.27 20.55
C GLU A 49 12.16 -7.57 19.64
N ALA A 50 11.87 -7.46 18.35
CA ALA A 50 12.75 -6.82 17.41
C ALA A 50 12.65 -5.29 17.49
N GLN A 51 13.73 -4.59 17.18
CA GLN A 51 13.70 -3.14 16.94
C GLN A 51 13.54 -2.86 15.46
N ILE A 52 12.73 -1.84 15.15
CA ILE A 52 12.50 -1.31 13.80
C ILE A 52 12.57 0.21 13.82
N ARG A 53 12.75 0.83 12.65
CA ARG A 53 12.86 2.28 12.58
C ARG A 53 12.06 2.87 11.42
N GLY A 54 10.94 3.54 11.76
CA GLY A 54 10.06 4.18 10.79
C GLY A 54 9.54 3.24 9.72
N PRO A 55 8.80 2.17 10.07
CA PRO A 55 8.19 1.30 9.08
C PRO A 55 7.10 2.05 8.32
N PHE A 56 7.07 1.89 6.99
CA PHE A 56 6.00 2.47 6.17
C PHE A 56 5.16 1.40 5.47
N GLY A 57 5.65 0.84 4.36
CA GLY A 57 4.90 -0.14 3.59
C GLY A 57 4.85 -1.50 4.26
N VAL A 58 3.67 -2.09 4.31
CA VAL A 58 3.45 -3.47 4.74
C VAL A 58 2.55 -4.18 3.75
N THR A 59 2.85 -5.44 3.46
CA THR A 59 2.01 -6.28 2.62
C THR A 59 2.08 -7.73 3.05
N ARG A 60 1.03 -8.49 2.77
CA ARG A 60 1.01 -9.93 2.93
C ARG A 60 1.55 -10.58 1.65
N GLY A 61 2.55 -11.42 1.78
CA GLY A 61 3.12 -12.16 0.67
C GLY A 61 2.30 -13.39 0.29
N PRO A 62 2.61 -14.02 -0.86
CA PRO A 62 1.94 -15.25 -1.30
C PRO A 62 2.19 -16.45 -0.39
N ASP A 63 3.22 -16.38 0.47
CA ASP A 63 3.54 -17.34 1.52
C ASP A 63 2.76 -17.07 2.83
N ASP A 64 1.83 -16.12 2.81
CA ASP A 64 1.01 -15.67 3.94
C ASP A 64 1.81 -15.01 5.08
N CYS A 65 3.07 -14.64 4.83
CA CYS A 65 3.91 -13.86 5.73
C CYS A 65 3.72 -12.35 5.52
N LEU A 66 4.06 -11.54 6.52
CA LEU A 66 4.05 -10.09 6.39
C LEU A 66 5.43 -9.58 5.96
N TYR A 67 5.46 -8.69 4.99
CA TYR A 67 6.67 -8.02 4.52
C TYR A 67 6.57 -6.54 4.83
N VAL A 68 7.61 -6.00 5.46
CA VAL A 68 7.62 -4.63 6.00
C VAL A 68 8.83 -3.88 5.48
N CYS A 69 8.60 -2.68 4.98
CA CYS A 69 9.68 -1.74 4.71
C CYS A 69 10.14 -1.12 6.04
N ASP A 70 11.27 -1.58 6.57
CA ASP A 70 11.94 -0.97 7.71
C ASP A 70 12.79 0.20 7.20
N THR A 71 12.07 1.30 6.89
CA THR A 71 12.48 2.33 5.95
C THR A 71 13.76 3.04 6.36
N TYR A 72 13.86 3.50 7.60
CA TYR A 72 15.05 4.21 8.08
C TYR A 72 16.20 3.29 8.47
N ASN A 73 15.96 1.99 8.48
CA ASN A 73 17.00 0.97 8.52
C ASN A 73 17.45 0.52 7.14
N HIS A 74 16.86 1.09 6.07
CA HIS A 74 17.22 0.82 4.67
C HIS A 74 17.13 -0.66 4.29
N CYS A 75 16.15 -1.38 4.82
CA CYS A 75 15.95 -2.81 4.55
C CYS A 75 14.47 -3.20 4.48
N ILE A 76 14.21 -4.37 3.93
CA ILE A 76 12.89 -5.02 3.93
C ILE A 76 12.99 -6.25 4.81
N ARG A 77 12.03 -6.41 5.72
CA ARG A 77 11.96 -7.55 6.65
C ARG A 77 10.68 -8.34 6.43
N LYS A 78 10.72 -9.61 6.79
CA LYS A 78 9.58 -10.54 6.76
C LYS A 78 9.28 -11.01 8.17
N ILE A 79 8.00 -11.13 8.51
CA ILE A 79 7.50 -11.82 9.71
C ILE A 79 6.79 -13.06 9.22
N ASP A 80 7.26 -14.21 9.65
CA ASP A 80 6.66 -15.49 9.27
C ASP A 80 5.38 -15.81 10.08
N LYS A 81 4.76 -16.95 9.77
CA LYS A 81 3.49 -17.38 10.40
C LYS A 81 3.59 -17.72 11.88
N VAL A 82 4.82 -17.95 12.38
CA VAL A 82 5.05 -18.22 13.79
C VAL A 82 5.62 -17.02 14.54
N GLY A 83 5.65 -15.85 13.87
CA GLY A 83 6.04 -14.57 14.46
C GLY A 83 7.55 -14.32 14.50
N ILE A 84 8.35 -15.02 13.68
CA ILE A 84 9.81 -14.80 13.60
C ILE A 84 10.10 -13.77 12.52
N VAL A 85 10.90 -12.76 12.85
CA VAL A 85 11.32 -11.72 11.90
C VAL A 85 12.67 -12.09 11.26
N SER A 86 12.83 -11.76 9.98
CA SER A 86 14.06 -11.96 9.23
C SER A 86 14.24 -10.90 8.14
N ALA A 87 15.48 -10.60 7.76
CA ALA A 87 15.78 -9.73 6.63
C ALA A 87 15.45 -10.41 5.30
N VAL A 88 15.00 -9.62 4.31
CA VAL A 88 14.68 -10.04 2.94
C VAL A 88 15.58 -9.31 1.93
N ALA A 89 15.77 -8.02 2.10
CA ALA A 89 16.60 -7.19 1.21
C ALA A 89 17.21 -6.02 1.97
N GLY A 90 18.40 -5.61 1.55
CA GLY A 90 19.14 -4.51 2.14
C GLY A 90 20.08 -4.95 3.26
N ILE A 91 21.18 -4.21 3.40
CA ILE A 91 22.09 -4.30 4.57
C ILE A 91 21.61 -3.23 5.55
N SER A 92 21.09 -3.68 6.68
CA SER A 92 20.54 -2.77 7.68
C SER A 92 21.52 -1.67 8.11
N GLY A 93 20.97 -0.45 8.24
CA GLY A 93 21.73 0.74 8.61
C GLY A 93 22.68 1.27 7.52
N LYS A 94 22.80 0.60 6.36
CA LYS A 94 23.65 1.04 5.26
C LYS A 94 22.81 1.52 4.08
N LYS A 95 22.74 2.83 3.89
CA LYS A 95 22.06 3.41 2.73
C LYS A 95 22.93 3.41 1.49
N GLY A 96 22.29 3.28 0.34
CA GLY A 96 22.97 3.39 -0.97
C GLY A 96 22.15 2.80 -2.11
N TYR A 97 22.78 2.75 -3.29
CA TYR A 97 22.24 2.07 -4.47
C TYR A 97 23.32 1.17 -5.05
N HIS A 98 23.25 -0.10 -4.74
CA HIS A 98 24.19 -1.12 -5.21
C HIS A 98 23.56 -2.52 -5.17
N GLY A 99 24.14 -3.46 -5.89
CA GLY A 99 23.85 -4.89 -5.74
C GLY A 99 22.91 -5.48 -6.78
N ASP A 100 22.54 -4.74 -7.83
CA ASP A 100 21.76 -5.32 -8.95
C ASP A 100 22.48 -6.52 -9.58
N GLY A 101 21.72 -7.59 -9.86
CA GLY A 101 22.23 -8.87 -10.34
C GLY A 101 22.79 -9.79 -9.26
N GLY A 102 22.91 -9.31 -8.01
CA GLY A 102 23.39 -10.07 -6.85
C GLY A 102 22.28 -10.39 -5.84
N GLN A 103 22.71 -10.92 -4.69
CA GLN A 103 21.81 -11.28 -3.61
C GLN A 103 21.22 -10.04 -2.92
N ALA A 104 19.90 -10.00 -2.75
CA ALA A 104 19.17 -8.87 -2.16
C ALA A 104 19.64 -8.54 -0.72
N LEU A 105 20.03 -9.53 0.06
CA LEU A 105 20.59 -9.38 1.41
C LEU A 105 21.96 -8.68 1.42
N LYS A 106 22.64 -8.58 0.28
CA LYS A 106 23.92 -7.88 0.12
C LYS A 106 23.79 -6.54 -0.61
N ALA A 107 22.58 -6.18 -1.01
CA ALA A 107 22.31 -4.92 -1.70
C ALA A 107 22.29 -3.74 -0.72
N LEU A 108 22.61 -2.54 -1.22
CA LEU A 108 22.36 -1.29 -0.53
C LEU A 108 21.04 -0.71 -1.02
N LEU A 109 20.16 -0.36 -0.08
CA LEU A 109 18.88 0.30 -0.33
C LEU A 109 18.89 1.72 0.27
N ASN A 110 17.94 2.55 -0.14
CA ASN A 110 17.78 3.88 0.43
C ASN A 110 16.31 4.24 0.59
N GLU A 111 15.81 4.11 1.80
CA GLU A 111 14.43 4.31 2.18
C GLU A 111 13.46 3.49 1.30
N PRO A 112 13.45 2.14 1.41
CA PRO A 112 12.37 1.34 0.85
C PRO A 112 11.06 1.79 1.51
N TYR A 113 10.04 2.09 0.68
CA TYR A 113 8.86 2.78 1.20
C TYR A 113 7.57 2.00 1.04
N GLU A 114 7.40 1.31 -0.07
CA GLU A 114 6.23 0.50 -0.40
C GLU A 114 6.67 -0.82 -1.01
N VAL A 115 5.94 -1.89 -0.73
CA VAL A 115 6.26 -3.25 -1.17
C VAL A 115 5.01 -3.96 -1.69
N ARG A 116 5.12 -4.64 -2.83
CA ARG A 116 4.06 -5.43 -3.46
C ARG A 116 4.63 -6.70 -4.09
N PHE A 117 3.76 -7.68 -4.32
CA PHE A 117 4.08 -8.91 -5.02
C PHE A 117 3.40 -8.96 -6.39
N ASP A 118 4.09 -9.49 -7.38
CA ASP A 118 3.46 -9.86 -8.63
C ASP A 118 2.78 -11.24 -8.54
N LYS A 119 2.08 -11.63 -9.62
CA LYS A 119 1.39 -12.93 -9.69
C LYS A 119 2.33 -14.14 -9.66
N LYS A 120 3.64 -13.94 -9.87
CA LYS A 120 4.66 -14.99 -9.80
C LYS A 120 5.28 -15.11 -8.41
N GLY A 121 4.93 -14.20 -7.50
CA GLY A 121 5.45 -14.14 -6.15
C GLY A 121 6.79 -13.40 -6.02
N ASP A 122 7.23 -12.67 -7.05
CA ASP A 122 8.39 -11.78 -6.95
C ASP A 122 8.01 -10.50 -6.21
N LEU A 123 8.91 -10.02 -5.36
CA LEU A 123 8.71 -8.84 -4.51
C LEU A 123 9.21 -7.59 -5.23
N TYR A 124 8.33 -6.59 -5.37
CA TYR A 124 8.64 -5.27 -5.93
C TYR A 124 8.55 -4.22 -4.85
N PHE A 125 9.43 -3.23 -4.90
CA PHE A 125 9.42 -2.14 -3.92
C PHE A 125 9.97 -0.84 -4.52
N VAL A 126 9.53 0.28 -3.95
CA VAL A 126 10.09 1.60 -4.26
C VAL A 126 11.24 1.91 -3.32
N GLU A 127 12.28 2.53 -3.85
CA GLU A 127 13.34 3.19 -3.09
C GLU A 127 13.21 4.70 -3.27
N MET A 128 12.59 5.33 -2.29
CA MET A 128 12.17 6.74 -2.38
C MET A 128 13.33 7.67 -2.66
N LEU A 129 14.43 7.55 -1.94
CA LEU A 129 15.58 8.45 -2.07
C LEU A 129 16.59 8.01 -3.13
N ASN A 130 16.47 6.80 -3.65
CA ASN A 130 17.20 6.37 -4.85
C ASN A 130 16.41 6.64 -6.13
N HIS A 131 15.16 7.12 -6.03
CA HIS A 131 14.32 7.40 -7.20
C HIS A 131 14.14 6.18 -8.13
N LEU A 132 13.97 4.99 -7.53
CA LEU A 132 13.95 3.68 -8.21
C LEU A 132 12.75 2.85 -7.82
N ILE A 133 12.47 1.87 -8.67
CA ILE A 133 11.66 0.70 -8.35
C ILE A 133 12.55 -0.52 -8.60
N ARG A 134 12.66 -1.38 -7.60
CA ARG A 134 13.45 -2.61 -7.69
C ARG A 134 12.58 -3.85 -7.44
N LYS A 135 13.11 -4.99 -7.83
CA LYS A 135 12.50 -6.29 -7.69
C LYS A 135 13.48 -7.27 -7.04
N VAL A 136 12.98 -8.11 -6.14
CA VAL A 136 13.67 -9.33 -5.68
C VAL A 136 12.94 -10.53 -6.27
N ASN A 137 13.68 -11.36 -7.00
CA ASN A 137 13.20 -12.68 -7.36
C ASN A 137 13.22 -13.56 -6.11
N MET A 138 12.05 -13.89 -5.57
CA MET A 138 11.94 -14.56 -4.27
C MET A 138 12.45 -16.00 -4.28
N ARG A 139 12.57 -16.63 -5.44
CA ARG A 139 13.12 -17.98 -5.57
C ARG A 139 14.65 -17.99 -5.54
N THR A 140 15.30 -16.99 -6.16
CA THR A 140 16.76 -16.92 -6.31
C THR A 140 17.43 -15.95 -5.35
N GLY A 141 16.65 -15.05 -4.72
CA GLY A 141 17.15 -13.97 -3.89
C GLY A 141 17.82 -12.83 -4.69
N VAL A 142 17.80 -12.87 -6.02
CA VAL A 142 18.46 -11.88 -6.86
C VAL A 142 17.63 -10.60 -6.95
N ILE A 143 18.29 -9.46 -6.72
CA ILE A 143 17.70 -8.13 -6.83
C ILE A 143 18.06 -7.49 -8.18
N THR A 144 17.11 -6.74 -8.77
CA THR A 144 17.31 -5.99 -10.02
C THR A 144 16.51 -4.69 -10.01
N THR A 145 17.00 -3.66 -10.71
CA THR A 145 16.24 -2.44 -10.98
C THR A 145 15.20 -2.69 -12.09
N VAL A 146 13.96 -2.28 -11.82
CA VAL A 146 12.81 -2.36 -12.74
C VAL A 146 12.58 -1.04 -13.45
N ALA A 147 12.69 0.07 -12.71
CA ALA A 147 12.49 1.41 -13.25
C ALA A 147 13.34 2.43 -12.49
N GLY A 148 13.77 3.47 -13.19
CA GLY A 148 14.57 4.54 -12.64
C GLY A 148 16.07 4.39 -12.93
N THR A 149 16.77 5.53 -13.02
CA THR A 149 18.23 5.61 -13.21
C THR A 149 19.01 5.86 -11.93
N GLY A 150 18.32 6.01 -10.79
CA GLY A 150 18.92 6.48 -9.54
C GLY A 150 19.08 8.00 -9.46
N LYS A 151 18.72 8.74 -10.52
CA LYS A 151 18.80 10.19 -10.57
C LYS A 151 17.42 10.82 -10.50
N LYS A 152 17.25 11.82 -9.62
CA LYS A 152 16.03 12.62 -9.52
C LYS A 152 15.72 13.31 -10.83
N GLY A 153 14.44 13.29 -11.25
CA GLY A 153 13.98 14.02 -12.43
C GLY A 153 12.68 13.49 -12.99
N PHE A 154 12.36 13.96 -14.19
CA PHE A 154 11.23 13.48 -15.00
C PHE A 154 11.67 13.40 -16.46
N ASP A 155 11.79 12.20 -16.97
CA ASP A 155 12.01 11.92 -18.39
C ASP A 155 11.71 10.45 -18.71
N GLY A 156 11.95 10.07 -19.95
CA GLY A 156 12.00 8.67 -20.41
C GLY A 156 10.65 8.08 -20.81
N ASP A 157 9.57 8.87 -20.88
CA ASP A 157 8.26 8.36 -21.34
C ASP A 157 8.36 7.77 -22.77
N GLY A 158 7.73 6.62 -22.96
CA GLY A 158 7.80 5.85 -24.20
C GLY A 158 9.07 5.01 -24.36
N GLY A 159 10.06 5.20 -23.48
CA GLY A 159 11.33 4.46 -23.48
C GLY A 159 11.41 3.36 -22.44
N PRO A 160 12.59 2.71 -22.33
CA PRO A 160 12.84 1.71 -21.29
C PRO A 160 12.73 2.30 -19.89
N ALA A 161 11.97 1.67 -19.00
CA ALA A 161 11.73 2.16 -17.65
C ALA A 161 13.01 2.31 -16.82
N THR A 162 14.01 1.45 -17.07
CA THR A 162 15.34 1.51 -16.43
C THR A 162 16.19 2.72 -16.87
N LYS A 163 15.79 3.43 -17.93
CA LYS A 163 16.44 4.66 -18.41
C LYS A 163 15.67 5.93 -18.03
N ALA A 164 14.47 5.80 -17.48
CA ALA A 164 13.66 6.94 -17.06
C ALA A 164 14.12 7.52 -15.73
N LYS A 165 13.76 8.77 -15.46
CA LYS A 165 13.93 9.40 -14.15
C LYS A 165 12.60 9.50 -13.43
N PHE A 166 12.68 9.30 -12.12
CA PHE A 166 11.59 9.50 -11.16
C PHE A 166 11.98 10.54 -10.11
N ASN A 167 11.02 11.02 -9.37
CA ASN A 167 11.27 11.97 -8.28
C ASN A 167 10.52 11.52 -7.02
N ARG A 168 11.24 10.79 -6.15
CA ARG A 168 10.72 10.26 -4.89
C ARG A 168 9.46 9.42 -5.07
N PRO A 169 9.51 8.31 -5.85
CA PRO A 169 8.36 7.42 -5.96
C PRO A 169 7.97 6.91 -4.56
N HIS A 170 6.65 6.80 -4.27
CA HIS A 170 6.17 6.43 -2.94
C HIS A 170 5.41 5.12 -2.94
N SER A 171 4.42 4.97 -3.79
CA SER A 171 3.54 3.81 -3.83
C SER A 171 3.59 3.15 -5.19
N ILE A 172 3.48 1.83 -5.18
CA ILE A 172 3.35 1.01 -6.39
C ILE A 172 2.17 0.06 -6.23
N GLN A 173 1.50 -0.26 -7.33
CA GLN A 173 0.46 -1.27 -7.37
C GLN A 173 0.36 -1.90 -8.76
N PHE A 174 0.09 -3.20 -8.81
CA PHE A 174 -0.18 -3.89 -10.06
C PHE A 174 -1.62 -3.64 -10.51
N GLY A 175 -1.79 -3.35 -11.78
CA GLY A 175 -3.10 -3.25 -12.41
C GLY A 175 -3.66 -4.62 -12.82
N PRO A 176 -4.91 -4.65 -13.31
CA PRO A 176 -5.59 -5.90 -13.69
C PRO A 176 -4.86 -6.67 -14.80
N GLU A 177 -4.20 -5.97 -15.70
CA GLU A 177 -3.43 -6.53 -16.82
C GLU A 177 -2.00 -6.91 -16.43
N GLY A 178 -1.59 -6.64 -15.18
CA GLY A 178 -0.27 -6.95 -14.64
C GLY A 178 0.79 -5.88 -14.87
N ASP A 179 0.43 -4.72 -15.42
CA ASP A 179 1.32 -3.55 -15.48
C ASP A 179 1.49 -2.92 -14.10
N LEU A 180 2.66 -2.32 -13.87
CA LEU A 180 2.99 -1.70 -12.59
C LEU A 180 2.73 -0.20 -12.66
N TYR A 181 1.92 0.31 -11.74
CA TYR A 181 1.68 1.74 -11.55
C TYR A 181 2.52 2.27 -10.39
N ALA A 182 3.04 3.47 -10.52
CA ALA A 182 3.88 4.11 -9.52
C ALA A 182 3.47 5.56 -9.28
N CYS A 183 3.27 5.93 -8.02
CA CYS A 183 3.11 7.32 -7.59
C CYS A 183 4.47 8.02 -7.63
N ASP A 184 4.72 8.81 -8.66
CA ASP A 184 5.91 9.66 -8.81
C ASP A 184 5.61 11.02 -8.16
N ILE A 185 5.60 11.03 -6.80
CA ILE A 185 5.01 12.11 -5.99
C ILE A 185 5.66 13.46 -6.25
N GLY A 186 6.99 13.49 -6.38
CA GLY A 186 7.73 14.74 -6.61
C GLY A 186 7.55 15.32 -8.03
N ASN A 187 7.01 14.53 -8.96
CA ASN A 187 6.64 14.95 -10.30
C ASN A 187 5.13 15.15 -10.46
N HIS A 188 4.34 14.90 -9.40
CA HIS A 188 2.88 15.04 -9.43
C HIS A 188 2.20 14.19 -10.50
N LEU A 189 2.69 12.93 -10.67
CA LEU A 189 2.27 12.00 -11.72
C LEU A 189 2.04 10.60 -11.14
N ILE A 190 1.19 9.83 -11.84
CA ILE A 190 1.22 8.38 -11.77
C ILE A 190 1.88 7.90 -13.06
N ARG A 191 2.95 7.11 -12.94
CA ARG A 191 3.64 6.47 -14.06
C ARG A 191 3.17 5.03 -14.20
N LYS A 192 3.08 4.55 -15.43
CA LYS A 192 2.77 3.15 -15.76
C LYS A 192 4.01 2.50 -16.37
N ILE A 193 4.41 1.36 -15.84
CA ILE A 193 5.47 0.51 -16.38
C ILE A 193 4.80 -0.73 -16.97
N SER A 194 4.91 -0.89 -18.28
CA SER A 194 4.46 -2.11 -18.95
C SER A 194 5.40 -3.26 -18.61
N MET A 195 4.89 -4.25 -17.90
CA MET A 195 5.70 -5.42 -17.50
C MET A 195 5.99 -6.36 -18.67
N GLN A 196 5.24 -6.24 -19.78
CA GLN A 196 5.48 -6.98 -21.00
C GLN A 196 6.63 -6.39 -21.81
N THR A 197 6.69 -5.07 -21.97
CA THR A 197 7.64 -4.38 -22.85
C THR A 197 8.78 -3.69 -22.12
N GLY A 198 8.68 -3.55 -20.78
CA GLY A 198 9.64 -2.80 -19.97
C GLY A 198 9.63 -1.29 -20.20
N ARG A 199 8.61 -0.75 -20.88
CA ARG A 199 8.50 0.69 -21.18
C ARG A 199 7.72 1.41 -20.09
N VAL A 200 8.08 2.68 -19.86
CA VAL A 200 7.36 3.57 -18.96
C VAL A 200 6.59 4.63 -19.73
N SER A 201 5.48 5.06 -19.17
CA SER A 201 4.69 6.21 -19.66
C SER A 201 4.03 6.95 -18.51
N THR A 202 3.69 8.21 -18.70
CA THR A 202 2.79 8.94 -17.81
C THR A 202 1.38 8.36 -17.99
N PHE A 203 0.77 7.94 -16.87
CA PHE A 203 -0.57 7.38 -16.85
C PHE A 203 -1.62 8.40 -16.40
N CYS A 204 -1.34 9.15 -15.35
CA CYS A 204 -2.24 10.17 -14.81
C CYS A 204 -1.45 11.38 -14.32
N GLY A 205 -2.00 12.56 -14.57
CA GLY A 205 -1.43 13.83 -14.16
C GLY A 205 -0.73 14.58 -15.29
N THR A 206 -0.66 15.92 -15.14
CA THR A 206 0.04 16.83 -16.07
C THR A 206 1.44 17.22 -15.58
N GLY A 207 1.85 16.78 -14.40
CA GLY A 207 3.08 17.20 -13.73
C GLY A 207 2.94 18.55 -12.99
N LYS A 208 1.80 19.20 -13.05
CA LYS A 208 1.54 20.48 -12.36
C LYS A 208 0.92 20.22 -10.98
N ARG A 209 1.46 20.88 -9.96
CA ARG A 209 0.94 20.84 -8.59
C ARG A 209 -0.24 21.80 -8.45
N ARG A 210 -1.45 21.32 -8.70
CA ARG A 210 -2.69 22.09 -8.55
C ARG A 210 -3.81 21.21 -8.00
N LYS A 211 -4.94 21.83 -7.65
CA LYS A 211 -6.16 21.12 -7.24
C LYS A 211 -6.64 20.21 -8.38
N THR A 212 -6.84 18.94 -8.05
CA THR A 212 -7.34 17.95 -9.00
C THR A 212 -8.80 18.20 -9.34
N ARG A 213 -9.12 18.21 -10.63
CA ARG A 213 -10.47 18.42 -11.15
C ARG A 213 -11.27 17.13 -11.08
N ASP A 214 -12.50 17.20 -10.55
CA ASP A 214 -13.45 16.07 -10.56
C ASP A 214 -14.00 15.83 -11.96
N GLY A 215 -14.20 14.55 -12.34
CA GLY A 215 -14.77 14.13 -13.61
C GLY A 215 -13.88 14.32 -14.85
N GLY A 216 -12.62 14.75 -14.67
CA GLY A 216 -11.69 14.96 -15.77
C GLY A 216 -11.10 13.67 -16.35
N ARG A 217 -10.44 13.79 -17.52
CA ARG A 217 -9.61 12.71 -18.06
C ARG A 217 -8.32 12.56 -17.25
N ILE A 218 -7.92 11.34 -16.95
CA ILE A 218 -6.74 11.06 -16.11
C ILE A 218 -5.45 11.68 -16.64
N ALA A 219 -5.30 11.78 -17.98
CA ALA A 219 -4.13 12.38 -18.61
C ALA A 219 -4.13 13.93 -18.59
N GLU A 220 -5.26 14.56 -18.29
CA GLU A 220 -5.46 16.03 -18.42
C GLU A 220 -5.64 16.72 -17.06
N VAL A 221 -5.69 15.96 -15.97
CA VAL A 221 -5.86 16.53 -14.64
C VAL A 221 -4.52 16.85 -13.98
N ASP A 222 -4.49 17.90 -13.21
CA ASP A 222 -3.36 18.16 -12.30
C ASP A 222 -3.49 17.31 -11.05
N LEU A 223 -2.38 16.81 -10.50
CA LEU A 223 -2.35 16.09 -9.24
C LEU A 223 -1.60 16.89 -8.18
N ASN A 224 -2.06 16.80 -6.93
CA ASN A 224 -1.37 17.44 -5.81
C ASN A 224 -0.82 16.40 -4.84
N GLY A 225 0.38 15.90 -5.13
CA GLY A 225 1.09 14.93 -4.31
C GLY A 225 0.43 13.53 -4.30
N PRO A 226 0.43 12.80 -5.43
CA PRO A 226 -0.05 11.42 -5.48
C PRO A 226 0.83 10.56 -4.57
N ARG A 227 0.26 10.07 -3.45
CA ARG A 227 1.04 9.39 -2.42
C ARG A 227 0.81 7.90 -2.37
N ALA A 228 -0.43 7.47 -2.41
CA ALA A 228 -0.78 6.07 -2.33
C ALA A 228 -1.82 5.72 -3.38
N ILE A 229 -1.69 4.52 -3.93
CA ILE A 229 -2.64 3.92 -4.86
C ILE A 229 -2.98 2.51 -4.41
N ASP A 230 -4.22 2.14 -4.64
CA ASP A 230 -4.69 0.77 -4.57
C ASP A 230 -5.58 0.45 -5.77
N VAL A 231 -5.58 -0.80 -6.23
CA VAL A 231 -6.31 -1.23 -7.43
C VAL A 231 -7.19 -2.42 -7.11
N SER A 232 -8.46 -2.29 -7.43
CA SER A 232 -9.44 -3.38 -7.36
C SER A 232 -10.24 -3.44 -8.66
N GLY A 233 -10.07 -4.52 -9.42
CA GLY A 233 -10.64 -4.63 -10.77
C GLY A 233 -10.21 -3.47 -11.66
N ASN A 234 -11.17 -2.76 -12.25
CA ASN A 234 -10.92 -1.61 -13.12
C ASN A 234 -10.98 -0.26 -12.39
N GLN A 235 -10.91 -0.26 -11.07
CA GLN A 235 -10.89 0.95 -10.26
C GLN A 235 -9.53 1.09 -9.57
N MET A 236 -8.97 2.30 -9.63
CA MET A 236 -7.78 2.68 -8.87
C MET A 236 -8.17 3.77 -7.88
N TRP A 237 -7.88 3.55 -6.61
CA TRP A 237 -8.02 4.54 -5.56
C TRP A 237 -6.71 5.31 -5.43
N LEU A 238 -6.79 6.62 -5.31
CA LEU A 238 -5.64 7.52 -5.25
C LEU A 238 -5.78 8.47 -4.07
N ALA A 239 -4.83 8.41 -3.16
CA ALA A 239 -4.70 9.40 -2.09
C ALA A 239 -3.74 10.52 -2.52
N LEU A 240 -4.23 11.74 -2.50
CA LEU A 240 -3.44 12.96 -2.72
C LEU A 240 -3.08 13.57 -1.37
N ARG A 241 -1.83 13.40 -0.92
CA ARG A 241 -1.38 13.89 0.38
C ARG A 241 -1.50 15.41 0.50
N GLU A 242 -0.85 16.15 -0.39
CA GLU A 242 -0.90 17.60 -0.42
C GLU A 242 -2.24 18.14 -0.92
N GLY A 243 -3.02 17.28 -1.56
CA GLY A 243 -4.39 17.57 -2.00
C GLY A 243 -5.45 17.35 -0.92
N ASN A 244 -5.10 16.72 0.21
CA ASN A 244 -6.01 16.36 1.30
C ASN A 244 -7.33 15.77 0.80
N ALA A 245 -7.24 14.84 -0.15
CA ALA A 245 -8.40 14.26 -0.85
C ALA A 245 -8.09 12.86 -1.39
N ILE A 246 -9.15 12.09 -1.56
CA ILE A 246 -9.12 10.76 -2.19
C ILE A 246 -9.93 10.82 -3.47
N TYR A 247 -9.37 10.23 -4.50
CA TYR A 247 -9.98 10.10 -5.81
C TYR A 247 -10.07 8.63 -6.22
N ARG A 248 -11.01 8.33 -7.09
CA ARG A 248 -11.16 7.06 -7.76
C ARG A 248 -11.00 7.24 -9.27
N LEU A 249 -10.12 6.48 -9.87
CA LEU A 249 -9.89 6.46 -11.32
C LEU A 249 -10.60 5.24 -11.92
N ASP A 250 -11.39 5.48 -12.97
CA ASP A 250 -11.95 4.42 -13.80
C ASP A 250 -10.93 4.09 -14.90
N LEU A 251 -10.28 2.94 -14.78
CA LEU A 251 -9.20 2.53 -15.69
C LEU A 251 -9.68 2.22 -17.11
N LYS A 252 -10.97 1.86 -17.28
CA LYS A 252 -11.58 1.63 -18.60
C LYS A 252 -12.00 2.92 -19.28
N LYS A 253 -12.63 3.84 -18.52
CA LYS A 253 -13.13 5.11 -19.07
C LYS A 253 -12.06 6.18 -19.14
N GLY A 254 -10.94 6.00 -18.42
CA GLY A 254 -9.88 6.98 -18.33
C GLY A 254 -10.30 8.27 -17.62
N THR A 255 -11.19 8.18 -16.62
CA THR A 255 -11.73 9.33 -15.87
C THR A 255 -11.37 9.24 -14.39
N ILE A 256 -11.31 10.40 -13.73
CA ILE A 256 -11.02 10.53 -12.30
C ILE A 256 -12.21 11.17 -11.59
N HIS A 257 -12.57 10.64 -10.42
CA HIS A 257 -13.72 11.07 -9.64
C HIS A 257 -13.31 11.35 -8.20
N HIS A 258 -13.75 12.48 -7.65
CA HIS A 258 -13.52 12.83 -6.27
C HIS A 258 -14.38 11.98 -5.36
N GLU A 259 -13.80 11.41 -4.30
CA GLU A 259 -14.52 10.50 -3.39
C GLU A 259 -14.53 11.00 -1.93
N ALA A 260 -13.43 11.60 -1.46
CA ALA A 260 -13.37 12.10 -0.09
C ALA A 260 -12.41 13.28 0.05
N GLY A 261 -12.64 14.11 1.06
CA GLY A 261 -11.80 15.23 1.43
C GLY A 261 -12.16 16.52 0.68
N THR A 262 -12.22 17.65 1.40
CA THR A 262 -12.52 18.97 0.81
C THR A 262 -11.32 19.61 0.09
N GLY A 263 -10.14 19.02 0.21
CA GLY A 263 -8.87 19.62 -0.22
C GLY A 263 -8.28 20.56 0.86
N LYS A 264 -8.97 20.79 1.95
CA LYS A 264 -8.45 21.54 3.10
C LYS A 264 -7.88 20.56 4.13
N ARG A 265 -6.70 20.88 4.66
CA ARG A 265 -6.09 20.11 5.73
C ARG A 265 -6.91 20.26 7.02
N GLY A 266 -7.18 19.14 7.70
CA GLY A 266 -7.89 19.13 8.96
C GLY A 266 -8.43 17.76 9.31
N PHE A 267 -9.21 17.71 10.38
CA PHE A 267 -9.92 16.53 10.84
C PHE A 267 -11.36 16.91 11.22
N SER A 268 -12.32 16.57 10.35
CA SER A 268 -13.73 16.80 10.59
C SER A 268 -14.61 15.96 9.66
N GLY A 269 -15.91 15.91 9.92
CA GLY A 269 -16.90 15.29 9.05
C GLY A 269 -17.21 13.83 9.37
N ASN A 270 -16.79 13.31 10.53
CA ASN A 270 -17.15 11.96 10.95
C ASN A 270 -18.67 11.79 11.00
N GLY A 271 -19.17 10.68 10.44
CA GLY A 271 -20.60 10.39 10.35
C GLY A 271 -21.33 11.13 9.22
N GLY A 272 -20.66 12.03 8.48
CA GLY A 272 -21.21 12.78 7.36
C GLY A 272 -20.68 12.31 6.00
N PRO A 273 -21.07 13.01 4.90
CA PRO A 273 -20.60 12.69 3.57
C PRO A 273 -19.08 12.85 3.44
N ALA A 274 -18.39 11.81 2.95
CA ALA A 274 -16.93 11.77 2.85
C ALA A 274 -16.33 12.93 2.05
N ARG A 275 -17.03 13.41 1.00
CA ARG A 275 -16.59 14.54 0.17
C ARG A 275 -16.55 15.88 0.93
N LEU A 276 -17.26 15.98 2.07
CA LEU A 276 -17.30 17.17 2.90
C LEU A 276 -16.37 17.09 4.11
N ALA A 277 -15.71 15.97 4.35
CA ALA A 277 -14.74 15.79 5.41
C ALA A 277 -13.44 16.57 5.14
N THR A 278 -12.76 17.03 6.18
CA THR A 278 -11.38 17.51 6.06
C THR A 278 -10.42 16.39 6.41
N LEU A 279 -9.38 16.21 5.60
CA LEU A 279 -8.35 15.19 5.76
C LEU A 279 -6.98 15.84 5.99
N SER A 280 -6.03 15.09 6.59
CA SER A 280 -4.64 15.55 6.79
C SER A 280 -3.62 14.42 6.63
#